data_0bb4eab6ea0f6d7d90346ec1901612dd
#
_entry.id   0bb4eab6ea0f6d7d90346ec1901612dd
#
_cell.length_a   1.000
_cell.length_b   1.000
_cell.length_c   1.000
_cell.angle_alpha   90.00
_cell.angle_beta   90.00
_cell.angle_gamma   90.00
#
_symmetry.space_group_name_H-M   'P 1'
#
loop_
_entity.id
_entity.type
_entity.pdbx_description
1 polymer ?
#
loop_
_entity_poly.entity_id
_entity_poly.type
_entity_poly.pdbx_seq_one_letter_code
_entity_poly.pdbx_strand_id
1 'polypeptide(L)'
;HVRMKRHCENARMISKYLLQNSKISKVYWPGFENHENHLIAKKQMRDYGAMISFVTKNNDFKKAIQIIERLKIFTLAESLGGVESLAGHPASMTHASIPKKVREESGVVDSLIRLSVGIEDVDDLIDDLDQAIH
;
A
#
# COMPACT_ATOMS: atom_id res chain seq x y z
N HIS A 1 19.98 -5.59 -8.10
CA HIS A 1 19.09 -4.83 -9.00
C HIS A 1 17.95 -5.69 -9.57
N VAL A 2 18.17 -7.00 -9.73
CA VAL A 2 17.14 -7.95 -10.21
C VAL A 2 15.90 -7.91 -9.30
N ARG A 3 16.08 -7.96 -7.98
CA ARG A 3 15.03 -7.85 -7.00
C ARG A 3 14.24 -6.55 -7.14
N MET A 4 14.94 -5.41 -7.16
CA MET A 4 14.26 -4.10 -7.24
C MET A 4 13.50 -3.90 -8.55
N LYS A 5 13.97 -4.46 -9.66
CA LYS A 5 13.25 -4.43 -10.93
C LYS A 5 11.88 -5.10 -10.78
N ARG A 6 11.83 -6.33 -10.23
CA ARG A 6 10.57 -7.07 -10.03
C ARG A 6 9.65 -6.36 -9.02
N HIS A 7 10.18 -5.85 -7.92
CA HIS A 7 9.41 -5.06 -6.96
C HIS A 7 8.70 -3.87 -7.62
N CYS A 8 9.42 -3.09 -8.43
CA CYS A 8 8.86 -1.92 -9.09
C CYS A 8 7.83 -2.28 -10.17
N GLU A 9 8.07 -3.36 -10.92
CA GLU A 9 7.12 -3.89 -11.91
C GLU A 9 5.80 -4.28 -11.22
N ASN A 10 5.86 -5.08 -10.17
CA ASN A 10 4.70 -5.52 -9.39
C ASN A 10 3.95 -4.32 -8.78
N ALA A 11 4.67 -3.39 -8.15
CA ALA A 11 4.06 -2.22 -7.54
C ALA A 11 3.33 -1.34 -8.55
N ARG A 12 3.85 -1.21 -9.76
CA ARG A 12 3.20 -0.44 -10.84
C ARG A 12 1.88 -1.06 -11.25
N MET A 13 1.79 -2.37 -11.33
CA MET A 13 0.55 -3.07 -11.68
C MET A 13 -0.47 -3.00 -10.53
N ILE A 14 -0.04 -3.29 -9.31
CA ILE A 14 -0.88 -3.23 -8.11
C ILE A 14 -1.42 -1.82 -7.86
N SER A 15 -0.57 -0.78 -8.00
CA SER A 15 -1.02 0.60 -7.80
C SER A 15 -2.11 1.02 -8.81
N LYS A 16 -2.01 0.57 -10.06
CA LYS A 16 -3.05 0.80 -11.09
C LYS A 16 -4.34 0.05 -10.77
N TYR A 17 -4.24 -1.22 -10.37
CA TYR A 17 -5.40 -2.01 -9.93
C TYR A 17 -6.14 -1.30 -8.78
N LEU A 18 -5.42 -0.89 -7.73
CA LEU A 18 -5.99 -0.19 -6.59
C LEU A 18 -6.65 1.14 -6.98
N LEU A 19 -6.04 1.89 -7.91
CA LEU A 19 -6.59 3.17 -8.38
C LEU A 19 -7.93 3.00 -9.11
N GLN A 20 -8.13 1.87 -9.78
CA GLN A 20 -9.35 1.54 -10.51
C GLN A 20 -10.42 0.90 -9.62
N ASN A 21 -10.07 0.45 -8.42
CA ASN A 21 -10.99 -0.24 -7.53
C ASN A 21 -12.00 0.72 -6.89
N SER A 22 -13.28 0.47 -7.12
CA SER A 22 -14.38 1.33 -6.65
C SER A 22 -14.51 1.44 -5.14
N LYS A 23 -13.88 0.58 -4.34
CA LYS A 23 -13.89 0.59 -2.87
C LYS A 23 -12.73 1.38 -2.27
N ILE A 24 -11.78 1.80 -3.10
CA ILE A 24 -10.63 2.60 -2.70
C ILE A 24 -10.91 4.08 -2.98
N SER A 25 -10.58 4.94 -2.03
CA SER A 25 -10.76 6.39 -2.15
C SER A 25 -9.48 7.09 -2.59
N LYS A 26 -8.32 6.58 -2.20
CA LYS A 26 -7.02 7.19 -2.52
C LYS A 26 -5.91 6.14 -2.54
N VAL A 27 -4.97 6.31 -3.46
CA VAL A 27 -3.75 5.50 -3.56
C VAL A 27 -2.54 6.45 -3.57
N TYR A 28 -1.56 6.14 -2.74
CA TYR A 28 -0.30 6.87 -2.65
C TYR A 28 0.81 6.00 -3.23
N TRP A 29 1.34 6.41 -4.37
CA TRP A 29 2.51 5.82 -4.99
C TRP A 29 3.23 6.90 -5.82
N PRO A 30 4.54 7.14 -5.62
CA PRO A 30 5.23 8.26 -6.26
C PRO A 30 5.33 8.16 -7.79
N GLY A 31 4.97 7.02 -8.37
CA GLY A 31 4.88 6.85 -9.82
C GLY A 31 3.66 7.50 -10.48
N PHE A 32 2.66 7.94 -9.73
CA PHE A 32 1.54 8.70 -10.26
C PHE A 32 1.90 10.17 -10.44
N GLU A 33 1.57 10.77 -11.59
CA GLU A 33 1.88 12.16 -11.91
C GLU A 33 1.21 13.16 -10.95
N ASN A 34 0.08 12.80 -10.38
CA ASN A 34 -0.63 13.62 -9.39
C ASN A 34 -0.13 13.44 -7.95
N HIS A 35 0.89 12.61 -7.72
CA HIS A 35 1.52 12.51 -6.41
C HIS A 35 2.36 13.76 -6.13
N GLU A 36 2.20 14.36 -4.95
CA GLU A 36 2.84 15.65 -4.58
C GLU A 36 4.36 15.67 -4.80
N ASN A 37 5.03 14.52 -4.62
CA ASN A 37 6.47 14.38 -4.76
C ASN A 37 6.89 13.65 -6.05
N HIS A 38 5.99 13.51 -7.04
CA HIS A 38 6.31 12.79 -8.28
C HIS A 38 7.53 13.36 -9.01
N LEU A 39 7.62 14.68 -9.15
CA LEU A 39 8.72 15.32 -9.85
C LEU A 39 10.07 15.12 -9.14
N ILE A 40 10.07 15.09 -7.81
CA ILE A 40 11.26 14.79 -7.00
C ILE A 40 11.66 13.32 -7.21
N ALA A 41 10.70 12.40 -7.11
CA ALA A 41 10.93 10.98 -7.32
C ALA A 41 11.48 10.72 -8.75
N LYS A 42 10.86 11.31 -9.77
CA LYS A 42 11.30 11.21 -11.17
C LYS A 42 12.74 11.68 -11.38
N LYS A 43 13.18 12.71 -10.64
CA LYS A 43 14.56 13.23 -10.72
C LYS A 43 15.57 12.34 -9.98
N GLN A 44 15.19 11.78 -8.85
CA GLN A 44 16.11 11.13 -7.92
C GLN A 44 16.11 9.59 -8.02
N MET A 45 15.01 8.99 -8.48
CA MET A 45 14.82 7.55 -8.52
C MET A 45 14.90 7.02 -9.95
N ARG A 46 15.48 5.84 -10.10
CA ARG A 46 15.48 5.13 -11.39
C ARG A 46 14.12 4.54 -11.73
N ASP A 47 13.38 4.10 -10.71
CA ASP A 47 11.98 3.68 -10.72
C ASP A 47 11.35 4.05 -9.36
N TYR A 48 10.05 3.93 -9.20
CA TYR A 48 9.28 4.55 -8.11
C TYR A 48 9.13 3.68 -6.86
N GLY A 49 9.88 2.55 -6.79
CA GLY A 49 9.87 1.66 -5.63
C GLY A 49 8.57 0.85 -5.48
N ALA A 50 8.50 0.11 -4.38
CA ALA A 50 7.46 -0.88 -4.14
C ALA A 50 6.62 -0.63 -2.87
N MET A 51 6.71 0.58 -2.32
CA MET A 51 5.86 0.99 -1.21
C MET A 51 4.61 1.66 -1.76
N ILE A 52 3.45 1.10 -1.44
CA ILE A 52 2.14 1.64 -1.80
C ILE A 52 1.34 1.82 -0.51
N SER A 53 0.62 2.92 -0.40
CA SER A 53 -0.42 3.04 0.62
C SER A 53 -1.75 3.36 -0.04
N PHE A 54 -2.83 2.85 0.53
CA PHE A 54 -4.17 3.17 0.05
C PHE A 54 -5.15 3.34 1.19
N VAL A 55 -6.22 4.09 0.92
CA VAL A 55 -7.28 4.42 1.86
C VAL A 55 -8.59 3.87 1.32
N THR A 56 -9.34 3.14 2.14
CA THR A 56 -10.67 2.66 1.75
C THR A 56 -11.70 3.79 1.74
N LYS A 57 -12.80 3.63 1.02
CA LYS A 57 -13.91 4.58 1.09
C LYS A 57 -14.45 4.67 2.52
N ASN A 58 -14.96 5.86 2.88
CA ASN A 58 -15.55 6.19 4.18
C ASN A 58 -14.59 6.16 5.36
N ASN A 59 -13.27 6.01 5.14
CA ASN A 59 -12.26 5.96 6.20
C ASN A 59 -12.61 4.96 7.32
N ASP A 60 -13.10 3.78 6.95
CA ASP A 60 -13.61 2.77 7.89
C ASP A 60 -12.47 1.90 8.44
N PHE A 61 -12.17 2.09 9.74
CA PHE A 61 -11.16 1.31 10.47
C PHE A 61 -11.44 -0.19 10.44
N LYS A 62 -12.70 -0.60 10.69
CA LYS A 62 -13.07 -2.03 10.73
C LYS A 62 -12.88 -2.69 9.38
N LYS A 63 -13.24 -1.98 8.30
CA LYS A 63 -13.04 -2.47 6.93
C LYS A 63 -11.55 -2.65 6.60
N ALA A 64 -10.70 -1.72 7.04
CA ALA A 64 -9.26 -1.86 6.84
C ALA A 64 -8.68 -3.09 7.55
N ILE A 65 -9.08 -3.34 8.80
CA ILE A 65 -8.68 -4.54 9.53
C ILE A 65 -9.17 -5.82 8.84
N GLN A 66 -10.45 -5.86 8.43
CA GLN A 66 -11.00 -7.01 7.71
C GLN A 66 -10.26 -7.32 6.40
N ILE A 67 -9.84 -6.29 5.66
CA ILE A 67 -9.05 -6.49 4.45
C ILE A 67 -7.73 -7.19 4.81
N ILE A 68 -6.99 -6.68 5.79
CA ILE A 68 -5.71 -7.25 6.19
C ILE A 68 -5.84 -8.69 6.70
N GLU A 69 -6.87 -8.98 7.49
CA GLU A 69 -7.14 -10.32 8.01
C GLU A 69 -7.49 -11.35 6.92
N ARG A 70 -8.01 -10.89 5.78
CA ARG A 70 -8.36 -11.75 4.64
C ARG A 70 -7.21 -12.00 3.66
N LEU A 71 -6.13 -11.22 3.74
CA LEU A 71 -4.96 -11.43 2.90
C LEU A 71 -4.34 -12.81 3.16
N LYS A 72 -3.92 -13.48 2.09
CA LYS A 72 -3.36 -14.84 2.14
C LYS A 72 -1.90 -14.88 1.71
N ILE A 73 -1.50 -13.98 0.81
CA ILE A 73 -0.13 -13.86 0.31
C ILE A 73 0.57 -12.69 0.99
N PHE A 74 -0.07 -11.54 1.05
CA PHE A 74 0.46 -10.43 1.85
C PHE A 74 0.43 -10.78 3.34
N THR A 75 1.60 -10.86 3.95
CA THR A 75 1.73 -11.15 5.39
C THR A 75 1.61 -9.86 6.21
N LEU A 76 0.80 -9.90 7.29
CA LEU A 76 0.71 -8.78 8.23
C LEU A 76 2.04 -8.61 8.97
N ALA A 77 2.68 -7.45 8.79
CA ALA A 77 3.94 -7.12 9.45
C ALA A 77 4.18 -5.61 9.53
N GLU A 78 4.94 -5.18 10.54
CA GLU A 78 5.48 -3.80 10.63
C GLU A 78 6.68 -3.59 9.71
N SER A 79 7.35 -4.67 9.29
CA SER A 79 8.51 -4.68 8.40
C SER A 79 8.18 -4.22 6.98
N LEU A 80 9.21 -4.01 6.19
CA LEU A 80 9.08 -3.64 4.77
C LEU A 80 10.36 -3.99 3.98
N GLY A 81 10.23 -4.01 2.66
CA GLY A 81 11.38 -4.10 1.74
C GLY A 81 11.96 -5.50 1.58
N GLY A 82 11.37 -6.53 2.16
CA GLY A 82 11.72 -7.92 1.91
C GLY A 82 11.30 -8.41 0.53
N VAL A 83 11.70 -9.64 0.16
CA VAL A 83 11.27 -10.26 -1.10
C VAL A 83 9.81 -10.71 -1.04
N GLU A 84 9.31 -10.98 0.15
CA GLU A 84 7.92 -11.28 0.46
C GLU A 84 7.05 -10.02 0.48
N SER A 85 5.81 -10.16 0.07
CA SER A 85 4.80 -9.10 0.15
C SER A 85 4.27 -8.96 1.56
N LEU A 86 4.31 -7.73 2.10
CA LEU A 86 3.85 -7.40 3.44
C LEU A 86 2.75 -6.34 3.41
N ALA A 87 1.79 -6.48 4.32
CA ALA A 87 0.76 -5.48 4.56
C ALA A 87 0.79 -5.02 6.03
N GLY A 88 0.52 -3.76 6.27
CA GLY A 88 0.42 -3.21 7.62
C GLY A 88 -0.70 -2.19 7.74
N HIS A 89 -1.22 -2.04 8.95
CA HIS A 89 -2.20 -1.03 9.31
C HIS A 89 -1.56 0.01 10.25
N PRO A 90 -1.02 1.11 9.72
CA PRO A 90 -0.25 2.06 10.52
C PRO A 90 -1.01 2.58 11.74
N ALA A 91 -2.31 2.82 11.62
CA ALA A 91 -3.12 3.39 12.69
C ALA A 91 -3.22 2.49 13.95
N SER A 92 -3.18 1.16 13.81
CA SER A 92 -3.22 0.22 14.95
C SER A 92 -1.87 -0.42 15.27
N MET A 93 -0.83 -0.17 14.46
CA MET A 93 0.49 -0.76 14.60
C MET A 93 1.55 0.32 14.90
N THR A 94 2.28 0.77 13.90
CA THR A 94 3.41 1.69 14.05
C THR A 94 3.06 3.06 14.63
N HIS A 95 1.81 3.50 14.50
CA HIS A 95 1.31 4.82 14.97
C HIS A 95 0.23 4.69 16.07
N ALA A 96 0.06 3.52 16.67
CA ALA A 96 -0.99 3.26 17.66
C ALA A 96 -0.87 4.15 18.92
N SER A 97 0.35 4.53 19.30
CA SER A 97 0.61 5.42 20.46
C SER A 97 0.39 6.91 20.18
N ILE A 98 0.20 7.30 18.89
CA ILE A 98 0.02 8.70 18.50
C ILE A 98 -1.47 9.07 18.62
N PRO A 99 -1.82 10.20 19.28
CA PRO A 99 -3.21 10.64 19.33
C PRO A 99 -3.83 10.78 17.94
N LYS A 100 -5.06 10.30 17.77
CA LYS A 100 -5.75 10.22 16.46
C LYS A 100 -5.65 11.50 15.65
N LYS A 101 -5.92 12.66 16.27
CA LYS A 101 -5.87 13.97 15.60
C LYS A 101 -4.49 14.24 14.99
N VAL A 102 -3.42 14.04 15.74
CA VAL A 102 -2.03 14.26 15.30
C VAL A 102 -1.65 13.29 14.17
N ARG A 103 -2.06 12.04 14.31
CA ARG A 103 -1.83 10.99 13.31
C ARG A 103 -2.53 11.31 11.98
N GLU A 104 -3.78 11.75 12.03
CA GLU A 104 -4.56 12.13 10.85
C GLU A 104 -4.01 13.39 10.16
N GLU A 105 -3.52 14.38 10.92
CA GLU A 105 -2.83 15.56 10.38
C GLU A 105 -1.55 15.19 9.60
N SER A 106 -0.90 14.09 9.96
CA SER A 106 0.24 13.52 9.20
C SER A 106 -0.16 12.61 8.03
N GLY A 107 -1.47 12.48 7.75
CA GLY A 107 -2.00 11.67 6.66
C GLY A 107 -2.24 10.19 6.99
N VAL A 108 -1.97 9.76 8.24
CA VAL A 108 -2.23 8.37 8.67
C VAL A 108 -3.65 8.27 9.22
N VAL A 109 -4.60 8.15 8.32
CA VAL A 109 -6.04 8.01 8.63
C VAL A 109 -6.41 6.59 9.04
N ASP A 110 -7.60 6.41 9.63
CA ASP A 110 -8.05 5.15 10.22
C ASP A 110 -8.10 3.97 9.25
N SER A 111 -8.32 4.20 7.98
CA SER A 111 -8.40 3.13 6.98
C SER A 111 -7.17 3.03 6.06
N LEU A 112 -6.06 3.67 6.44
CA LEU A 112 -4.83 3.57 5.67
C LEU A 112 -4.21 2.19 5.80
N ILE A 113 -3.99 1.52 4.68
CA ILE A 113 -3.24 0.27 4.57
C ILE A 113 -1.95 0.56 3.81
N ARG A 114 -0.82 0.07 4.32
CA ARG A 114 0.49 0.14 3.67
C ARG A 114 0.87 -1.23 3.13
N LEU A 115 1.27 -1.29 1.88
CA LEU A 115 1.84 -2.47 1.24
C LEU A 115 3.33 -2.27 1.00
N SER A 116 4.12 -3.30 1.33
CA SER A 116 5.47 -3.50 0.83
C SER A 116 5.41 -4.65 -0.18
N VAL A 117 5.38 -4.30 -1.46
CA VAL A 117 5.15 -5.27 -2.53
C VAL A 117 6.40 -6.09 -2.78
N GLY A 118 6.29 -7.42 -2.75
CA GLY A 118 7.35 -8.38 -2.97
C GLY A 118 7.59 -8.72 -4.44
N ILE A 119 8.21 -9.89 -4.66
CA ILE A 119 8.61 -10.37 -5.99
C ILE A 119 7.79 -11.57 -6.47
N GLU A 120 6.72 -11.92 -5.77
CA GLU A 120 5.78 -12.98 -6.13
C GLU A 120 5.14 -12.70 -7.50
N ASP A 121 4.41 -13.64 -8.03
CA ASP A 121 3.63 -13.43 -9.24
C ASP A 121 2.61 -12.29 -9.02
N VAL A 122 2.56 -11.35 -9.94
CA VAL A 122 1.74 -10.15 -9.77
C VAL A 122 0.25 -10.41 -9.87
N ASP A 123 -0.15 -11.39 -10.66
CA ASP A 123 -1.56 -11.75 -10.80
C ASP A 123 -2.06 -12.40 -9.50
N ASP A 124 -1.26 -13.26 -8.86
CA ASP A 124 -1.55 -13.82 -7.53
C ASP A 124 -1.69 -12.72 -6.46
N LEU A 125 -0.82 -11.70 -6.50
CA LEU A 125 -0.90 -10.56 -5.57
C LEU A 125 -2.16 -9.71 -5.79
N ILE A 126 -2.55 -9.50 -7.04
CA ILE A 126 -3.78 -8.77 -7.39
C ILE A 126 -5.01 -9.58 -6.96
N ASP A 127 -5.04 -10.88 -7.21
CA ASP A 127 -6.13 -11.76 -6.80
C ASP A 127 -6.27 -11.81 -5.27
N ASP A 128 -5.15 -11.80 -4.54
CA ASP A 128 -5.16 -11.74 -3.07
C ASP A 128 -5.77 -10.43 -2.56
N LEU A 129 -5.41 -9.30 -3.17
CA LEU A 129 -6.00 -8.00 -2.85
C LEU A 129 -7.49 -7.94 -3.24
N ASP A 130 -7.85 -8.47 -4.40
CA ASP A 130 -9.24 -8.45 -4.90
C ASP A 130 -10.16 -9.21 -3.94
N GLN A 131 -9.83 -10.44 -3.60
CA GLN A 131 -10.63 -11.26 -2.69
C GLN A 131 -10.70 -10.68 -1.27
N ALA A 132 -9.67 -9.95 -0.82
CA ALA A 132 -9.64 -9.32 0.50
C ALA A 132 -10.48 -8.03 0.55
N ILE A 133 -10.47 -7.23 -0.53
CA ILE A 133 -11.21 -5.96 -0.63
C ILE A 133 -12.70 -6.20 -0.85
N HIS A 134 -13.09 -7.25 -1.55
CA HIS A 134 -14.48 -7.60 -1.87
C HIS A 134 -15.13 -8.50 -0.84
#